data_cb9296d8b53540e8d4207e453b56db97
#
_entry.id   cb9296d8b53540e8d4207e453b56db97
#
_cell.length_a   1.000
_cell.length_b   1.000
_cell.length_c   1.000
_cell.angle_alpha   90.00
_cell.angle_beta   90.00
_cell.angle_gamma   90.00
#
_symmetry.space_group_name_H-M   'P 1'
#
loop_
_entity.id
_entity.type
_entity.pdbx_description
1 polymer ?
#
loop_
_entity_poly.entity_id
_entity_poly.type
_entity_poly.pdbx_seq_one_letter_code
_entity_poly.pdbx_strand_id
1 'polypeptide(L)'
;MKKIEAIVRHFKVEEVKDALNAKGVQGMTVTDVRGFGRQKGHMETYRGTEYAVEFIPKSKIEVVVSDANAQTVVDAILSSARTGQVGDGKIFISDLQSAIRIRTGESDDSAV
;
A
#
# COMPACT_ATOMS: atom_id res chain seq x y z
N MET A 1 -2.39 16.21 7.23
CA MET A 1 -1.59 15.16 6.55
C MET A 1 -2.19 13.80 6.77
N LYS A 2 -2.12 12.97 5.77
CA LYS A 2 -2.57 11.59 5.86
C LYS A 2 -1.41 10.66 5.54
N LYS A 3 -1.30 9.59 6.31
CA LYS A 3 -0.46 8.46 5.97
C LYS A 3 -1.32 7.43 5.27
N ILE A 4 -0.92 7.06 4.09
CA ILE A 4 -1.63 6.08 3.27
C ILE A 4 -0.75 4.86 3.15
N GLU A 5 -1.23 3.74 3.65
CA GLU A 5 -0.57 2.45 3.53
C GLU A 5 -1.41 1.56 2.61
N ALA A 6 -0.79 1.02 1.58
CA ALA A 6 -1.46 0.11 0.68
C ALA A 6 -0.72 -1.23 0.69
N ILE A 7 -1.45 -2.29 1.00
CA ILE A 7 -0.94 -3.65 0.85
C ILE A 7 -1.45 -4.13 -0.50
N VAL A 8 -0.53 -4.38 -1.42
CA VAL A 8 -0.87 -4.70 -2.81
C VAL A 8 -0.16 -5.96 -3.26
N ARG A 9 -0.59 -6.52 -4.37
CA ARG A 9 0.14 -7.60 -5.02
C ARG A 9 1.54 -7.12 -5.38
N HIS A 10 2.56 -7.93 -5.13
CA HIS A 10 3.95 -7.50 -5.34
C HIS A 10 4.23 -7.07 -6.79
N PHE A 11 3.58 -7.69 -7.78
CA PHE A 11 3.78 -7.32 -9.19
C PHE A 11 3.06 -6.04 -9.61
N LYS A 12 2.27 -5.43 -8.71
CA LYS A 12 1.58 -4.17 -8.98
C LYS A 12 2.38 -2.93 -8.54
N VAL A 13 3.50 -3.13 -7.85
CA VAL A 13 4.27 -2.02 -7.28
C VAL A 13 4.68 -0.99 -8.33
N GLU A 14 5.19 -1.44 -9.48
CA GLU A 14 5.61 -0.52 -10.53
C GLU A 14 4.46 0.30 -11.09
N GLU A 15 3.31 -0.34 -11.32
CA GLU A 15 2.13 0.37 -11.82
C GLU A 15 1.64 1.42 -10.82
N VAL A 16 1.64 1.07 -9.53
CA VAL A 16 1.26 2.01 -8.46
C VAL A 16 2.25 3.16 -8.38
N LYS A 17 3.54 2.86 -8.43
CA LYS A 17 4.60 3.89 -8.42
C LYS A 17 4.38 4.88 -9.57
N ASP A 18 4.16 4.38 -10.77
CA ASP A 18 3.98 5.23 -11.94
C ASP A 18 2.72 6.08 -11.81
N ALA A 19 1.63 5.50 -11.30
CA ALA A 19 0.39 6.23 -11.08
C ALA A 19 0.54 7.35 -10.04
N LEU A 20 1.25 7.08 -8.96
CA LEU A 20 1.51 8.08 -7.91
C LEU A 20 2.44 9.18 -8.41
N ASN A 21 3.46 8.81 -9.15
CA ASN A 21 4.39 9.78 -9.73
C ASN A 21 3.66 10.73 -10.70
N ALA A 22 2.72 10.20 -11.47
CA ALA A 22 1.90 11.01 -12.39
C ALA A 22 1.00 12.02 -11.64
N LYS A 23 0.72 11.78 -10.36
CA LYS A 23 -0.05 12.68 -9.51
C LYS A 23 0.82 13.60 -8.67
N GLY A 24 2.11 13.65 -8.93
CA GLY A 24 3.03 14.55 -8.23
C GLY A 24 3.59 14.00 -6.92
N VAL A 25 3.34 12.76 -6.59
CA VAL A 25 3.95 12.13 -5.41
C VAL A 25 5.43 11.90 -5.71
N GLN A 26 6.29 12.50 -4.90
CA GLN A 26 7.72 12.46 -5.12
C GLN A 26 8.44 11.39 -4.31
N GLY A 27 7.81 10.88 -3.28
CA GLY A 27 8.44 9.87 -2.43
C GLY A 27 7.44 8.85 -1.94
N MET A 28 7.87 7.60 -1.89
CA MET A 28 7.14 6.52 -1.26
C MET A 28 8.12 5.51 -0.71
N THR A 29 7.67 4.78 0.28
CA THR A 29 8.44 3.69 0.87
C THR A 29 7.77 2.37 0.51
N VAL A 30 8.56 1.42 0.04
CA VAL A 30 8.07 0.09 -0.30
C VAL A 30 8.75 -0.92 0.60
N THR A 31 7.96 -1.80 1.18
CA THR A 31 8.45 -2.89 2.04
C THR A 31 7.85 -4.20 1.54
N ASP A 32 8.69 -5.19 1.37
CA ASP A 32 8.21 -6.53 1.07
C ASP A 32 7.65 -7.14 2.35
N VAL A 33 6.42 -7.63 2.24
CA VAL A 33 5.71 -8.21 3.37
C VAL A 33 5.09 -9.54 2.93
N ARG A 34 4.62 -10.29 3.89
CA ARG A 34 3.84 -11.49 3.64
C ARG A 34 2.52 -11.37 4.37
N GLY A 35 1.46 -11.72 3.67
CA GLY A 35 0.14 -11.66 4.25
C GLY A 35 -0.64 -12.92 3.97
N PHE A 36 -1.65 -13.17 4.75
CA PHE A 36 -2.64 -14.17 4.41
C PHE A 36 -4.02 -13.55 4.46
N GLY A 37 -4.93 -14.14 3.72
CA GLY A 37 -6.29 -13.64 3.65
C GLY A 37 -7.15 -14.66 2.93
N ARG A 38 -8.28 -14.19 2.44
CA ARG A 38 -9.22 -15.04 1.73
C ARG A 38 -8.81 -15.21 0.26
N GLN A 39 -7.70 -15.91 0.03
CA GLN A 39 -7.32 -16.25 -1.32
C GLN A 39 -7.73 -17.69 -1.61
N LYS A 40 -8.58 -17.87 -2.61
CA LYS A 40 -8.97 -19.20 -3.07
C LYS A 40 -7.74 -19.92 -3.64
N GLY A 41 -7.67 -21.20 -3.42
CA GLY A 41 -6.61 -22.04 -3.93
C GLY A 41 -5.44 -22.20 -2.98
N HIS A 42 -5.49 -21.55 -1.84
CA HIS A 42 -4.45 -21.66 -0.82
C HIS A 42 -4.88 -22.45 0.41
N MET A 43 -5.94 -23.23 0.25
CA MET A 43 -6.35 -24.23 1.22
C MET A 43 -5.64 -25.53 0.88
N GLU A 44 -4.80 -25.98 1.78
CA GLU A 44 -4.12 -27.26 1.60
C GLU A 44 -4.61 -28.28 2.63
N THR A 45 -4.81 -29.50 2.18
CA THR A 45 -5.14 -30.61 3.05
C THR A 45 -3.92 -31.49 3.18
N TYR A 46 -3.46 -31.68 4.39
CA TYR A 46 -2.36 -32.57 4.69
C TYR A 46 -2.80 -33.55 5.77
N ARG A 47 -2.76 -34.84 5.46
CA ARG A 47 -3.20 -35.91 6.36
C ARG A 47 -4.63 -35.73 6.88
N GLY A 48 -5.52 -35.22 6.03
CA GLY A 48 -6.90 -34.99 6.41
C GLY A 48 -7.13 -33.73 7.23
N THR A 49 -6.09 -32.93 7.45
CA THR A 49 -6.18 -31.64 8.13
C THR A 49 -6.02 -30.53 7.11
N GLU A 50 -6.96 -29.61 7.11
CA GLU A 50 -6.87 -28.45 6.25
C GLU A 50 -5.93 -27.41 6.86
N TYR A 51 -4.96 -26.98 6.08
CA TYR A 51 -4.10 -25.85 6.40
C TYR A 51 -4.57 -24.67 5.59
N ALA A 52 -5.30 -23.78 6.24
CA ALA A 52 -5.88 -22.61 5.60
C ALA A 52 -4.91 -21.46 5.43
N VAL A 53 -3.67 -21.60 5.91
CA VAL A 53 -2.80 -20.45 6.07
C VAL A 53 -1.54 -20.64 5.27
N GLU A 54 -1.44 -19.90 4.17
CA GLU A 54 -0.19 -19.65 3.49
C GLU A 54 0.09 -18.16 3.53
N PHE A 55 1.33 -17.83 3.81
CA PHE A 55 1.78 -16.45 3.71
C PHE A 55 2.20 -16.18 2.28
N ILE A 56 1.56 -15.21 1.69
CA ILE A 56 1.73 -14.86 0.28
C ILE A 56 2.53 -13.56 0.22
N PRO A 57 3.53 -13.49 -0.69
CA PRO A 57 4.26 -12.24 -0.89
C PRO A 57 3.33 -11.11 -1.29
N LYS A 58 3.45 -10.00 -0.59
CA LYS A 58 2.77 -8.74 -0.86
C LYS A 58 3.77 -7.62 -0.76
N SER A 59 3.37 -6.44 -1.17
CA SER A 59 4.18 -5.25 -0.97
C SER A 59 3.36 -4.21 -0.21
N LYS A 60 4.01 -3.57 0.74
CA LYS A 60 3.42 -2.44 1.46
C LYS A 60 4.00 -1.17 0.90
N ILE A 61 3.14 -0.29 0.44
CA ILE A 61 3.51 1.02 -0.07
C ILE A 61 3.03 2.05 0.95
N GLU A 62 3.93 2.91 1.41
CA GLU A 62 3.60 3.98 2.34
C GLU A 62 3.89 5.31 1.68
N VAL A 63 2.91 6.19 1.73
CA VAL A 63 3.06 7.58 1.31
C VAL A 63 2.42 8.49 2.34
N VAL A 64 3.01 9.66 2.53
CA VAL A 64 2.43 10.71 3.36
C VAL A 64 2.14 11.90 2.45
N VAL A 65 0.93 12.40 2.52
CA VAL A 65 0.47 13.47 1.65
C VAL A 65 -0.33 14.49 2.46
N SER A 66 -0.48 15.69 1.91
CA SER A 66 -1.38 16.66 2.47
C SER A 66 -2.83 16.18 2.39
N ASP A 67 -3.69 16.70 3.25
CA ASP A 67 -5.12 16.37 3.25
C ASP A 67 -5.74 16.63 1.87
N ALA A 68 -5.33 17.71 1.22
CA ALA A 68 -5.87 18.09 -0.08
C ALA A 68 -5.59 17.07 -1.18
N ASN A 69 -4.48 16.32 -1.06
CA ASN A 69 -4.06 15.35 -2.07
C ASN A 69 -4.47 13.93 -1.73
N ALA A 70 -4.97 13.67 -0.54
CA ALA A 70 -5.20 12.31 -0.07
C ALA A 70 -6.14 11.52 -0.97
N GLN A 71 -7.27 12.08 -1.36
CA GLN A 71 -8.25 11.37 -2.19
C GLN A 71 -7.69 11.06 -3.58
N THR A 72 -6.97 12.01 -4.16
CA THR A 72 -6.31 11.81 -5.46
C THR A 72 -5.34 10.63 -5.41
N VAL A 73 -4.56 10.53 -4.34
CA VAL A 73 -3.59 9.45 -4.16
C VAL A 73 -4.30 8.11 -3.95
N VAL A 74 -5.34 8.09 -3.12
CA VAL A 74 -6.13 6.87 -2.90
C VAL A 74 -6.74 6.37 -4.22
N ASP A 75 -7.32 7.26 -5.00
CA ASP A 75 -7.92 6.91 -6.29
C ASP A 75 -6.87 6.36 -7.26
N ALA A 76 -5.68 6.94 -7.27
CA ALA A 76 -4.58 6.46 -8.11
C ALA A 76 -4.13 5.05 -7.72
N ILE A 77 -4.07 4.77 -6.42
CA ILE A 77 -3.73 3.42 -5.93
C ILE A 77 -4.83 2.43 -6.30
N LEU A 78 -6.09 2.80 -6.08
CA LEU A 78 -7.21 1.93 -6.41
C LEU A 78 -7.22 1.53 -7.87
N SER A 79 -7.06 2.50 -8.77
CA SER A 79 -7.13 2.22 -10.20
C SER A 79 -5.93 1.43 -10.71
N SER A 80 -4.73 1.64 -10.14
CA SER A 80 -3.51 0.97 -10.59
C SER A 80 -3.29 -0.40 -9.96
N ALA A 81 -3.77 -0.63 -8.73
CA ALA A 81 -3.55 -1.88 -8.02
C ALA A 81 -4.66 -2.91 -8.20
N ARG A 82 -5.84 -2.48 -8.61
CA ARG A 82 -7.02 -3.34 -8.69
C ARG A 82 -6.91 -4.34 -9.83
N THR A 83 -7.17 -5.61 -9.54
CA THR A 83 -7.39 -6.65 -10.55
C THR A 83 -8.84 -7.13 -10.55
N GLY A 84 -9.58 -6.90 -9.47
CA GLY A 84 -10.93 -7.41 -9.28
C GLY A 84 -10.97 -8.80 -8.65
N GLN A 85 -9.82 -9.37 -8.34
CA GLN A 85 -9.72 -10.70 -7.75
C GLN A 85 -9.47 -10.61 -6.24
N VAL A 86 -9.84 -11.67 -5.55
CA VAL A 86 -9.51 -11.82 -4.13
C VAL A 86 -7.99 -11.80 -3.99
N GLY A 87 -7.49 -11.03 -3.05
CA GLY A 87 -6.06 -10.86 -2.84
C GLY A 87 -5.50 -9.53 -3.33
N ASP A 88 -6.35 -8.64 -3.85
CA ASP A 88 -5.91 -7.31 -4.31
C ASP A 88 -5.32 -6.45 -3.19
N GLY A 89 -5.70 -6.72 -1.96
CA GLY A 89 -5.16 -6.00 -0.81
C GLY A 89 -6.09 -4.93 -0.28
N LYS A 90 -5.52 -4.04 0.51
CA LYS A 90 -6.29 -2.99 1.21
C LYS A 90 -5.48 -1.71 1.29
N ILE A 91 -6.18 -0.62 1.46
CA ILE A 91 -5.60 0.69 1.72
C ILE A 91 -6.04 1.10 3.13
N PHE A 92 -5.07 1.55 3.92
CA PHE A 92 -5.31 2.09 5.25
C PHE A 92 -4.93 3.56 5.24
N ILE A 93 -5.79 4.38 5.79
CA ILE A 93 -5.58 5.83 5.83
C ILE A 93 -5.64 6.25 7.29
N SER A 94 -4.63 6.96 7.74
CA SER A 94 -4.57 7.47 9.11
C SER A 94 -4.14 8.92 9.12
N ASP A 95 -4.59 9.64 10.13
CA ASP A 95 -4.14 10.99 10.37
C ASP A 95 -2.71 10.96 10.89
N LEU A 96 -1.87 11.79 10.32
CA LEU A 96 -0.50 11.95 10.76
C LEU A 96 -0.36 13.25 11.52
N GLN A 97 0.14 13.16 12.75
CA GLN A 97 0.26 14.32 13.62
C GLN A 97 1.37 15.26 13.14
N SER A 98 2.49 14.73 12.71
CA SER A 98 3.64 15.54 12.31
C SER A 98 4.55 14.74 11.39
N ALA A 99 5.22 15.45 10.50
CA ALA A 99 6.28 14.92 9.67
C ALA A 99 7.43 15.91 9.65
N ILE A 100 8.66 15.43 9.68
CA ILE A 100 9.86 16.27 9.66
C ILE A 100 10.82 15.69 8.65
N ARG A 101 11.26 16.52 7.72
CA ARG A 101 12.29 16.12 6.75
C ARG A 101 13.65 16.19 7.41
N ILE A 102 14.35 15.07 7.42
CA ILE A 102 15.62 14.98 8.14
C ILE A 102 16.66 15.94 7.57
N ARG A 103 16.79 16.04 6.26
CA ARG A 103 17.81 16.86 5.63
C ARG A 103 17.65 18.36 5.93
N THR A 104 16.42 18.86 5.94
CA THR A 104 16.16 20.30 6.00
C THR A 104 15.56 20.74 7.33
N GLY A 105 14.99 19.83 8.10
CA GLY A 105 14.23 20.17 9.30
C GLY A 105 12.86 20.77 9.01
N GLU A 106 12.45 20.82 7.75
CA GLU A 106 11.09 21.27 7.40
C GLU A 106 10.04 20.36 7.99
N SER A 107 8.91 20.95 8.37
CA SER A 107 7.86 20.24 9.08
C SER A 107 6.57 20.20 8.27
N ASP A 108 5.79 19.15 8.51
CA ASP A 108 4.41 19.01 8.08
C ASP A 108 4.28 19.09 6.55
N ASP A 109 3.37 19.90 6.02
CA ASP A 109 3.12 19.94 4.57
C ASP A 109 4.37 20.30 3.77
N SER A 110 5.30 21.06 4.33
CA SER A 110 6.59 21.35 3.68
C SER A 110 7.52 20.13 3.64
N ALA A 111 7.28 19.15 4.50
CA ALA A 111 8.11 17.94 4.58
C ALA A 111 7.62 16.81 3.68
N VAL A 112 6.43 16.92 3.14
CA VAL A 112 5.79 15.84 2.38
C VAL A 112 5.53 16.19 0.93
#